data_3174e594a65d620f7bcf27a4a706e0b8
#
_entry.id   3174e594a65d620f7bcf27a4a706e0b8
#
_cell.length_a   1.000
_cell.length_b   1.000
_cell.length_c   1.000
_cell.angle_alpha   90.00
_cell.angle_beta   90.00
_cell.angle_gamma   90.00
#
_symmetry.space_group_name_H-M   'P 1'
#
loop_
_entity.id
_entity.type
_entity.pdbx_description
1 polymer ?
#
loop_
_entity_poly.entity_id
_entity_poly.type
_entity_poly.pdbx_seq_one_letter_code
_entity_poly.pdbx_strand_id
1 'polypeptide(L)'
;MKIKHLLFAMLAVAAISCSPAQEAKEYNANYMWFDCEANYERLSDPDSIYFYMKKTKEAGFDNVVVDVKSIMGEVLYDSHIAPYMGEWEGHYRRQDYDMLGYFIKYGKELDMQVFGSLNIFAGGHNFFDRGIIYKQHPEWQSIVYDRGVLTPISEMKHHYNGMMNPANPEVQEYQLSILKEFAELYPEVDGIIFDRVRFDGITSDFSPLSKQLFEEYAGVTVENYPDDVLYWEKNSKDELVWRRGPHFNKWVEWRAMTIHNFVEKAHTMLKEVNPDLIIGDYTGAWYPTYYQLGVNWASKDYDPSERYDWATENYKNTGYAEMLDVYMTGLYYTLVSKEDVDNANGFTGVRNEAGMDVNDLTYCYSVEGGAELAKGLTGRPVIGSIYVEQYMNDFSVFGPAVTQALKSSDGLMIFDIVHLIKHSLWDELADAMAAAQEQIEAQAE
;
A
#
# COMPACT_ATOMS: atom_id res chain seq x y z
N MET A 1 -51.45 66.69 12.31
CA MET A 1 -50.06 66.35 12.66
C MET A 1 -49.85 64.88 12.30
N LYS A 2 -49.24 64.64 11.11
CA LYS A 2 -49.09 63.30 10.51
C LYS A 2 -47.62 62.93 10.59
N ILE A 3 -47.26 61.88 11.35
CA ILE A 3 -45.96 61.32 11.48
C ILE A 3 -45.80 60.28 10.35
N LYS A 4 -44.79 60.53 9.46
CA LYS A 4 -44.42 59.56 8.42
C LYS A 4 -43.36 58.59 8.98
N HIS A 5 -43.66 57.29 8.94
CA HIS A 5 -42.68 56.24 9.21
C HIS A 5 -41.87 55.98 7.94
N LEU A 6 -40.54 56.19 8.03
CA LEU A 6 -39.61 55.79 6.99
C LEU A 6 -39.17 54.35 7.30
N LEU A 7 -39.50 53.43 6.40
CA LEU A 7 -38.92 52.04 6.39
C LEU A 7 -37.56 52.07 5.72
N PHE A 8 -36.52 51.74 6.45
CA PHE A 8 -35.18 51.43 5.88
C PHE A 8 -35.17 49.91 5.55
N ALA A 9 -35.11 49.61 4.28
CA ALA A 9 -34.83 48.25 3.81
C ALA A 9 -33.31 48.04 3.75
N MET A 10 -32.75 47.21 4.64
CA MET A 10 -31.39 46.71 4.54
C MET A 10 -31.36 45.60 3.51
N LEU A 11 -30.69 45.87 2.36
CA LEU A 11 -30.25 44.84 1.44
C LEU A 11 -29.01 44.16 2.02
N ALA A 12 -29.17 42.90 2.47
CA ALA A 12 -28.04 42.05 2.78
C ALA A 12 -27.49 41.52 1.44
N VAL A 13 -26.35 42.04 1.01
CA VAL A 13 -25.58 41.43 -0.09
C VAL A 13 -24.84 40.23 0.46
N ALA A 14 -25.35 39.03 0.15
CA ALA A 14 -24.61 37.79 0.39
C ALA A 14 -23.42 37.77 -0.60
N ALA A 15 -22.23 38.01 -0.09
CA ALA A 15 -20.99 37.77 -0.79
C ALA A 15 -20.83 36.23 -0.89
N ILE A 16 -21.16 35.68 -2.05
CA ILE A 16 -20.77 34.31 -2.40
C ILE A 16 -19.24 34.37 -2.59
N SER A 17 -18.53 33.92 -1.58
CA SER A 17 -17.10 33.61 -1.69
C SER A 17 -16.95 32.39 -2.59
N CYS A 18 -16.73 32.63 -3.89
CA CYS A 18 -16.14 31.62 -4.76
C CYS A 18 -14.69 31.46 -4.29
N SER A 19 -14.42 30.41 -3.49
CA SER A 19 -13.05 29.88 -3.42
C SER A 19 -12.65 29.51 -4.85
N PRO A 20 -11.46 29.91 -5.33
CA PRO A 20 -10.97 29.42 -6.60
C PRO A 20 -10.97 27.88 -6.50
N ALA A 21 -11.61 27.22 -7.45
CA ALA A 21 -11.44 25.79 -7.62
C ALA A 21 -9.92 25.57 -7.71
N GLN A 22 -9.37 24.81 -6.77
CA GLN A 22 -8.00 24.35 -6.82
C GLN A 22 -7.91 23.61 -8.16
N GLU A 23 -7.14 24.14 -9.11
CA GLU A 23 -6.85 23.42 -10.35
C GLU A 23 -6.34 22.05 -9.94
N ALA A 24 -7.07 21.00 -10.34
CA ALA A 24 -6.64 19.65 -10.10
C ALA A 24 -5.23 19.53 -10.71
N LYS A 25 -4.23 19.28 -9.87
CA LYS A 25 -2.87 18.99 -10.30
C LYS A 25 -3.01 17.87 -11.32
N GLU A 26 -2.57 18.08 -12.55
CA GLU A 26 -2.58 17.06 -13.59
C GLU A 26 -1.57 16.00 -13.13
N TYR A 27 -2.06 14.87 -12.59
CA TYR A 27 -1.21 13.80 -12.16
C TYR A 27 -0.71 13.08 -13.40
N ASN A 28 0.61 13.12 -13.59
CA ASN A 28 1.25 12.19 -14.49
C ASN A 28 1.00 10.77 -13.95
N ALA A 29 0.30 9.94 -14.72
CA ALA A 29 -0.36 8.76 -14.18
C ALA A 29 0.46 7.46 -14.32
N ASN A 30 1.72 7.53 -14.80
CA ASN A 30 2.54 6.33 -15.04
C ASN A 30 3.77 6.32 -14.12
N TYR A 31 3.90 5.26 -13.32
CA TYR A 31 4.91 5.12 -12.28
C TYR A 31 5.78 3.88 -12.52
N MET A 32 7.09 4.01 -12.41
CA MET A 32 8.04 2.89 -12.37
C MET A 32 8.58 2.71 -10.96
N TRP A 33 8.45 1.50 -10.41
CA TRP A 33 8.97 1.18 -9.07
C TRP A 33 10.42 0.70 -9.14
N PHE A 34 11.23 1.20 -8.21
CA PHE A 34 12.61 0.80 -7.99
C PHE A 34 12.75 0.19 -6.59
N ASP A 35 12.59 -1.13 -6.49
CA ASP A 35 12.81 -1.87 -5.24
C ASP A 35 14.27 -1.73 -4.80
N CYS A 36 14.48 -1.46 -3.51
CA CYS A 36 15.81 -1.14 -2.99
C CYS A 36 16.71 -2.35 -2.85
N GLU A 37 16.17 -3.53 -2.60
CA GLU A 37 16.91 -4.76 -2.38
C GLU A 37 17.30 -5.37 -3.73
N ALA A 38 16.34 -5.59 -4.60
CA ALA A 38 16.56 -6.19 -5.92
C ALA A 38 17.40 -5.32 -6.87
N ASN A 39 17.45 -4.02 -6.63
CA ASN A 39 18.26 -3.07 -7.42
C ASN A 39 19.47 -2.50 -6.66
N TYR A 40 19.84 -3.06 -5.49
CA TYR A 40 20.84 -2.47 -4.61
C TYR A 40 22.17 -2.14 -5.28
N GLU A 41 22.78 -3.10 -5.99
CA GLU A 41 24.01 -2.88 -6.76
C GLU A 41 23.82 -1.80 -7.82
N ARG A 42 22.75 -1.91 -8.60
CA ARG A 42 22.42 -1.02 -9.73
C ARG A 42 22.22 0.43 -9.27
N LEU A 43 21.56 0.62 -8.12
CA LEU A 43 21.30 1.95 -7.54
C LEU A 43 22.48 2.48 -6.71
N SER A 44 23.61 1.77 -6.67
CA SER A 44 24.85 2.21 -6.02
C SER A 44 25.79 2.99 -6.96
N ASP A 45 25.37 3.20 -8.21
CA ASP A 45 26.10 3.96 -9.23
C ASP A 45 25.19 5.07 -9.81
N PRO A 46 25.58 6.37 -9.71
CA PRO A 46 24.79 7.47 -10.24
C PRO A 46 24.54 7.40 -11.75
N ASP A 47 25.52 6.93 -12.51
CA ASP A 47 25.36 6.82 -13.97
C ASP A 47 24.35 5.73 -14.34
N SER A 48 24.29 4.67 -13.54
CA SER A 48 23.28 3.62 -13.65
C SER A 48 21.87 4.15 -13.31
N ILE A 49 21.73 4.95 -12.24
CA ILE A 49 20.46 5.60 -11.89
C ILE A 49 19.98 6.46 -13.06
N TYR A 50 20.84 7.33 -13.59
CA TYR A 50 20.50 8.18 -14.74
C TYR A 50 20.06 7.37 -15.96
N PHE A 51 20.82 6.32 -16.30
CA PHE A 51 20.51 5.45 -17.42
C PHE A 51 19.11 4.83 -17.32
N TYR A 52 18.78 4.27 -16.15
CA TYR A 52 17.47 3.61 -15.97
C TYR A 52 16.32 4.61 -15.82
N MET A 53 16.52 5.76 -15.22
CA MET A 53 15.52 6.84 -15.21
C MET A 53 15.22 7.35 -16.62
N LYS A 54 16.27 7.58 -17.44
CA LYS A 54 16.11 7.98 -18.83
C LYS A 54 15.35 6.92 -19.63
N LYS A 55 15.70 5.65 -19.47
CA LYS A 55 15.00 4.54 -20.14
C LYS A 55 13.54 4.44 -19.70
N THR A 56 13.27 4.67 -18.43
CA THR A 56 11.91 4.75 -17.88
C THR A 56 11.12 5.88 -18.53
N LYS A 57 11.71 7.09 -18.65
CA LYS A 57 11.09 8.23 -19.34
C LYS A 57 10.81 7.93 -20.80
N GLU A 58 11.78 7.34 -21.52
CA GLU A 58 11.63 6.94 -22.92
C GLU A 58 10.53 5.88 -23.14
N ALA A 59 10.22 5.08 -22.12
CA ALA A 59 9.12 4.13 -22.11
C ALA A 59 7.75 4.73 -21.76
N GLY A 60 7.64 6.07 -21.57
CA GLY A 60 6.37 6.76 -21.32
C GLY A 60 5.98 6.88 -19.84
N PHE A 61 6.97 6.83 -18.93
CA PHE A 61 6.75 7.04 -17.50
C PHE A 61 7.27 8.40 -17.09
N ASP A 62 6.46 9.14 -16.35
CA ASP A 62 6.83 10.47 -15.84
C ASP A 62 7.07 10.49 -14.33
N ASN A 63 6.88 9.36 -13.68
CA ASN A 63 7.09 9.22 -12.24
C ASN A 63 7.94 7.99 -11.92
N VAL A 64 8.77 8.12 -10.88
CA VAL A 64 9.48 6.99 -10.27
C VAL A 64 9.12 6.88 -8.79
N VAL A 65 8.94 5.65 -8.31
CA VAL A 65 8.81 5.33 -6.90
C VAL A 65 10.07 4.60 -6.46
N VAL A 66 10.77 5.13 -5.49
CA VAL A 66 12.06 4.62 -5.03
C VAL A 66 11.93 4.14 -3.59
N ASP A 67 12.18 2.87 -3.33
CA ASP A 67 12.24 2.37 -1.97
C ASP A 67 13.40 3.00 -1.22
N VAL A 68 13.09 3.69 -0.13
CA VAL A 68 14.07 4.36 0.75
C VAL A 68 14.13 3.74 2.14
N LYS A 69 13.18 2.85 2.47
CA LYS A 69 13.19 2.03 3.69
C LYS A 69 12.86 0.59 3.31
N SER A 70 13.81 -0.31 3.53
CA SER A 70 13.71 -1.74 3.23
C SER A 70 12.75 -2.48 4.18
N ILE A 71 12.41 -3.73 3.83
CA ILE A 71 11.62 -4.60 4.73
C ILE A 71 12.35 -4.94 6.04
N MET A 72 13.67 -4.77 6.10
CA MET A 72 14.46 -4.95 7.30
C MET A 72 14.31 -3.81 8.31
N GLY A 73 13.63 -2.71 7.92
CA GLY A 73 13.56 -1.50 8.71
C GLY A 73 14.81 -0.62 8.61
N GLU A 74 15.76 -1.02 7.76
CA GLU A 74 16.96 -0.23 7.43
C GLU A 74 16.62 0.77 6.31
N VAL A 75 17.22 1.96 6.35
CA VAL A 75 16.98 3.03 5.37
C VAL A 75 18.18 3.24 4.45
N LEU A 76 17.95 3.86 3.29
CA LEU A 76 18.95 4.08 2.24
C LEU A 76 19.40 5.55 2.14
N TYR A 77 19.23 6.29 3.21
CA TYR A 77 19.64 7.68 3.37
C TYR A 77 20.30 7.89 4.74
N ASP A 78 20.97 9.01 4.96
CA ASP A 78 21.66 9.32 6.22
C ASP A 78 20.65 9.75 7.30
N SER A 79 20.06 8.74 7.95
CA SER A 79 19.08 8.90 9.03
C SER A 79 19.76 9.00 10.39
N HIS A 80 19.19 9.82 11.28
CA HIS A 80 19.54 9.86 12.69
C HIS A 80 18.67 8.93 13.55
N ILE A 81 17.65 8.32 12.97
CA ILE A 81 16.62 7.50 13.65
C ILE A 81 16.77 6.03 13.31
N ALA A 82 16.79 5.70 12.02
CA ALA A 82 16.83 4.32 11.54
C ALA A 82 18.24 3.87 11.12
N PRO A 83 18.58 2.57 11.25
CA PRO A 83 19.86 2.07 10.80
C PRO A 83 19.99 2.17 9.28
N TYR A 84 21.21 2.48 8.81
CA TYR A 84 21.52 2.57 7.39
C TYR A 84 21.73 1.18 6.77
N MET A 85 21.14 0.95 5.59
CA MET A 85 21.36 -0.25 4.77
C MET A 85 22.67 -0.11 3.98
N GLY A 86 23.80 -0.38 4.62
CA GLY A 86 25.14 -0.21 4.04
C GLY A 86 25.66 -1.39 3.24
N GLU A 87 24.93 -2.51 3.20
CA GLU A 87 25.31 -3.73 2.50
C GLU A 87 24.08 -4.54 2.13
N TRP A 88 24.10 -5.16 0.96
CA TRP A 88 23.14 -6.17 0.53
C TRP A 88 23.79 -7.18 -0.40
N GLU A 89 23.66 -8.47 -0.11
CA GLU A 89 24.19 -9.60 -0.91
C GLU A 89 25.66 -9.43 -1.36
N GLY A 90 26.51 -8.86 -0.49
CA GLY A 90 27.93 -8.64 -0.75
C GLY A 90 28.26 -7.34 -1.47
N HIS A 91 27.27 -6.53 -1.85
CA HIS A 91 27.46 -5.18 -2.38
C HIS A 91 27.43 -4.17 -1.24
N TYR A 92 28.39 -3.25 -1.23
CA TYR A 92 28.56 -2.26 -0.16
C TYR A 92 28.32 -0.86 -0.65
N ARG A 93 27.60 -0.07 0.15
CA ARG A 93 27.32 1.34 -0.11
C ARG A 93 27.73 2.18 1.10
N ARG A 94 28.40 3.29 0.83
CA ARG A 94 28.77 4.24 1.89
C ARG A 94 27.56 5.01 2.37
N GLN A 95 27.51 5.33 3.67
CA GLN A 95 26.38 6.05 4.27
C GLN A 95 26.21 7.48 3.70
N ASP A 96 27.32 8.11 3.27
CA ASP A 96 27.31 9.44 2.63
C ASP A 96 26.92 9.40 1.13
N TYR A 97 26.55 8.23 0.60
CA TYR A 97 26.01 8.10 -0.75
C TYR A 97 24.51 8.39 -0.74
N ASP A 98 24.15 9.57 -1.21
CA ASP A 98 22.77 10.03 -1.26
C ASP A 98 22.05 9.50 -2.53
N MET A 99 21.60 8.25 -2.47
CA MET A 99 20.89 7.58 -3.56
C MET A 99 19.68 8.39 -4.03
N LEU A 100 18.82 8.81 -3.10
CA LEU A 100 17.59 9.53 -3.43
C LEU A 100 17.90 10.93 -3.98
N GLY A 101 18.93 11.59 -3.48
CA GLY A 101 19.39 12.86 -4.03
C GLY A 101 19.78 12.78 -5.51
N TYR A 102 20.34 11.65 -5.96
CA TYR A 102 20.56 11.42 -7.40
C TYR A 102 19.24 11.25 -8.17
N PHE A 103 18.25 10.53 -7.64
CA PHE A 103 16.93 10.43 -8.27
C PHE A 103 16.26 11.80 -8.38
N ILE A 104 16.27 12.61 -7.33
CA ILE A 104 15.71 13.98 -7.33
C ILE A 104 16.43 14.85 -8.37
N LYS A 105 17.76 14.81 -8.41
CA LYS A 105 18.55 15.55 -9.38
C LYS A 105 18.18 15.16 -10.82
N TYR A 106 18.17 13.89 -11.11
CA TYR A 106 17.89 13.39 -12.46
C TYR A 106 16.41 13.49 -12.82
N GLY A 107 15.51 13.43 -11.84
CA GLY A 107 14.09 13.73 -12.02
C GLY A 107 13.89 15.14 -12.59
N LYS A 108 14.57 16.14 -12.03
CA LYS A 108 14.54 17.51 -12.54
C LYS A 108 15.13 17.64 -13.95
N GLU A 109 16.22 16.91 -14.25
CA GLU A 109 16.86 16.93 -15.57
C GLU A 109 15.98 16.26 -16.64
N LEU A 110 15.22 15.26 -16.29
CA LEU A 110 14.40 14.44 -17.19
C LEU A 110 12.91 14.82 -17.18
N ASP A 111 12.54 15.84 -16.42
CA ASP A 111 11.14 16.23 -16.18
C ASP A 111 10.30 15.04 -15.68
N MET A 112 10.73 14.44 -14.57
CA MET A 112 10.09 13.32 -13.89
C MET A 112 9.86 13.66 -12.42
N GLN A 113 8.72 13.22 -11.87
CA GLN A 113 8.44 13.29 -10.45
C GLN A 113 9.10 12.11 -9.71
N VAL A 114 9.51 12.35 -8.45
CA VAL A 114 10.20 11.37 -7.61
C VAL A 114 9.45 11.17 -6.31
N PHE A 115 9.06 9.92 -6.05
CA PHE A 115 8.36 9.50 -4.85
C PHE A 115 9.25 8.58 -4.02
N GLY A 116 9.29 8.81 -2.70
CA GLY A 116 9.92 7.87 -1.78
C GLY A 116 8.92 6.83 -1.28
N SER A 117 9.26 5.54 -1.33
CA SER A 117 8.45 4.48 -0.72
C SER A 117 9.09 4.00 0.59
N LEU A 118 8.25 3.78 1.60
CA LEU A 118 8.67 3.27 2.90
C LEU A 118 7.84 2.03 3.29
N ASN A 119 8.54 0.93 3.59
CA ASN A 119 7.95 -0.30 4.14
C ASN A 119 7.65 -0.09 5.63
N ILE A 120 6.47 0.45 5.96
CA ILE A 120 6.18 1.04 7.28
C ILE A 120 6.36 0.03 8.42
N PHE A 121 5.51 -1.00 8.51
CA PHE A 121 5.55 -1.95 9.63
C PHE A 121 6.43 -3.19 9.38
N ALA A 122 7.19 -3.23 8.29
CA ALA A 122 8.22 -4.24 8.11
C ALA A 122 9.48 -3.87 8.90
N GLY A 123 10.07 -4.83 9.59
CA GLY A 123 11.26 -4.66 10.43
C GLY A 123 12.20 -5.84 10.40
N GLY A 124 11.98 -6.81 9.50
CA GLY A 124 12.83 -7.98 9.35
C GLY A 124 12.67 -8.70 8.03
N HIS A 125 13.74 -9.32 7.57
CA HIS A 125 13.78 -10.26 6.46
C HIS A 125 14.05 -11.66 7.04
N ASN A 126 13.00 -12.50 7.14
CA ASN A 126 13.06 -13.76 7.88
C ASN A 126 13.94 -14.82 7.23
N PHE A 127 14.21 -14.74 5.92
CA PHE A 127 15.13 -15.68 5.25
C PHE A 127 16.60 -15.39 5.55
N PHE A 128 16.94 -14.15 5.91
CA PHE A 128 18.30 -13.73 6.23
C PHE A 128 18.55 -13.45 7.71
N ASP A 129 17.54 -13.61 8.59
CA ASP A 129 17.63 -13.27 10.02
C ASP A 129 18.18 -11.85 10.25
N ARG A 130 17.71 -10.90 9.40
CA ARG A 130 18.22 -9.55 9.37
C ARG A 130 17.09 -8.53 9.56
N GLY A 131 17.40 -7.43 10.21
CA GLY A 131 16.50 -6.31 10.43
C GLY A 131 16.42 -5.91 11.90
N ILE A 132 15.66 -4.84 12.17
CA ILE A 132 15.58 -4.22 13.49
C ILE A 132 14.97 -5.13 14.54
N ILE A 133 14.01 -6.00 14.17
CA ILE A 133 13.40 -6.97 15.10
C ILE A 133 14.35 -8.12 15.50
N TYR A 134 15.48 -8.28 14.83
CA TYR A 134 16.46 -9.32 15.16
C TYR A 134 17.55 -8.83 16.12
N LYS A 135 17.82 -7.51 16.13
CA LYS A 135 18.99 -6.98 16.85
C LYS A 135 18.65 -5.81 17.77
N GLN A 136 17.92 -4.80 17.27
CA GLN A 136 17.69 -3.57 18.03
C GLN A 136 16.42 -3.67 18.90
N HIS A 137 15.33 -4.17 18.33
CA HIS A 137 14.00 -4.15 18.93
C HIS A 137 13.25 -5.49 18.76
N PRO A 138 13.78 -6.59 19.33
CA PRO A 138 13.09 -7.88 19.26
C PRO A 138 11.70 -7.87 19.93
N GLU A 139 11.46 -6.96 20.86
CA GLU A 139 10.17 -6.76 21.54
C GLU A 139 9.09 -6.12 20.65
N TRP A 140 9.46 -5.57 19.50
CA TRP A 140 8.52 -4.93 18.58
C TRP A 140 7.89 -5.89 17.57
N GLN A 141 8.43 -7.10 17.44
CA GLN A 141 7.97 -8.08 16.49
C GLN A 141 6.53 -8.55 16.76
N SER A 142 5.82 -8.88 15.70
CA SER A 142 4.50 -9.49 15.81
C SER A 142 4.56 -10.91 16.41
N ILE A 143 3.56 -11.25 17.22
CA ILE A 143 3.34 -12.60 17.74
C ILE A 143 2.24 -13.26 16.92
N VAL A 144 2.57 -14.34 16.26
CA VAL A 144 1.67 -15.10 15.39
C VAL A 144 1.04 -16.25 16.16
N TYR A 145 -0.28 -16.37 16.09
CA TYR A 145 -1.03 -17.50 16.64
C TYR A 145 -1.29 -18.52 15.54
N ASP A 146 -0.38 -19.47 15.38
CA ASP A 146 -0.48 -20.52 14.37
C ASP A 146 -0.73 -21.89 15.03
N ARG A 147 -1.77 -22.59 14.58
CA ARG A 147 -2.12 -23.96 15.00
C ARG A 147 -2.13 -24.16 16.51
N GLY A 148 -2.62 -23.17 17.24
CA GLY A 148 -2.72 -23.22 18.71
C GLY A 148 -1.44 -22.82 19.45
N VAL A 149 -0.42 -22.30 18.74
CA VAL A 149 0.87 -21.87 19.33
C VAL A 149 1.12 -20.39 19.04
N LEU A 150 1.50 -19.65 20.07
CA LEU A 150 1.97 -18.27 19.94
C LEU A 150 3.47 -18.28 19.65
N THR A 151 3.87 -17.74 18.51
CA THR A 151 5.25 -17.76 18.02
C THR A 151 5.68 -16.39 17.56
N PRO A 152 6.87 -15.89 17.98
CA PRO A 152 7.46 -14.67 17.41
C PRO A 152 7.64 -14.82 15.90
N ILE A 153 7.28 -13.77 15.14
CA ILE A 153 7.33 -13.83 13.66
C ILE A 153 8.74 -14.08 13.12
N SER A 154 9.79 -13.69 13.82
CA SER A 154 11.18 -13.95 13.45
C SER A 154 11.55 -15.46 13.45
N GLU A 155 10.77 -16.29 14.16
CA GLU A 155 10.93 -17.75 14.16
C GLU A 155 10.16 -18.45 13.03
N MET A 156 9.25 -17.72 12.36
CA MET A 156 8.38 -18.25 11.31
C MET A 156 9.00 -18.11 9.92
N LYS A 157 9.89 -19.01 9.55
CA LYS A 157 10.71 -18.92 8.31
C LYS A 157 9.92 -19.04 6.99
N HIS A 158 8.65 -19.39 7.04
CA HIS A 158 7.78 -19.37 5.87
C HIS A 158 7.12 -18.01 5.63
N HIS A 159 7.20 -17.07 6.60
CA HIS A 159 6.84 -15.67 6.42
C HIS A 159 8.06 -14.92 5.87
N TYR A 160 7.90 -14.28 4.72
CA TYR A 160 8.98 -13.51 4.10
C TYR A 160 9.39 -12.31 4.97
N ASN A 161 8.39 -11.53 5.41
CA ASN A 161 8.62 -10.33 6.21
C ASN A 161 8.58 -10.64 7.70
N GLY A 162 9.52 -10.08 8.46
CA GLY A 162 9.42 -9.95 9.89
C GLY A 162 8.66 -8.68 10.26
N MET A 163 7.33 -8.76 10.32
CA MET A 163 6.50 -7.59 10.64
C MET A 163 6.59 -7.19 12.10
N MET A 164 6.64 -5.90 12.36
CA MET A 164 6.43 -5.32 13.69
C MET A 164 4.94 -5.32 14.03
N ASN A 165 4.61 -5.22 15.31
CA ASN A 165 3.23 -5.07 15.77
C ASN A 165 2.72 -3.64 15.50
N PRO A 166 1.78 -3.41 14.56
CA PRO A 166 1.25 -2.08 14.27
C PRO A 166 0.46 -1.46 15.43
N ALA A 167 -0.01 -2.27 16.38
CA ALA A 167 -0.74 -1.78 17.54
C ALA A 167 0.19 -1.28 18.66
N ASN A 168 1.50 -1.56 18.59
CA ASN A 168 2.44 -1.09 19.59
C ASN A 168 2.67 0.44 19.45
N PRO A 169 2.36 1.26 20.49
CA PRO A 169 2.56 2.70 20.41
C PRO A 169 4.01 3.14 20.13
N GLU A 170 5.00 2.40 20.68
CA GLU A 170 6.43 2.69 20.44
C GLU A 170 6.80 2.47 18.96
N VAL A 171 6.26 1.41 18.34
CA VAL A 171 6.43 1.13 16.91
C VAL A 171 5.79 2.24 16.07
N GLN A 172 4.57 2.68 16.42
CA GLN A 172 3.91 3.77 15.70
C GLN A 172 4.70 5.06 15.78
N GLU A 173 5.18 5.44 16.97
CA GLU A 173 5.97 6.66 17.17
C GLU A 173 7.30 6.60 16.39
N TYR A 174 7.97 5.45 16.41
CA TYR A 174 9.18 5.23 15.64
C TYR A 174 8.94 5.40 14.12
N GLN A 175 7.88 4.82 13.57
CA GLN A 175 7.56 4.95 12.15
C GLN A 175 7.15 6.38 11.78
N LEU A 176 6.37 7.07 12.62
CA LEU A 176 6.03 8.48 12.42
C LEU A 176 7.28 9.38 12.43
N SER A 177 8.24 9.10 13.32
CA SER A 177 9.49 9.87 13.38
C SER A 177 10.35 9.67 12.14
N ILE A 178 10.42 8.45 11.57
CA ILE A 178 11.10 8.17 10.30
C ILE A 178 10.43 8.92 9.14
N LEU A 179 9.10 8.88 9.06
CA LEU A 179 8.35 9.59 8.01
C LEU A 179 8.58 11.10 8.07
N LYS A 180 8.58 11.65 9.29
CA LYS A 180 8.85 13.07 9.51
C LYS A 180 10.27 13.45 9.11
N GLU A 181 11.27 12.70 9.60
CA GLU A 181 12.68 12.91 9.25
C GLU A 181 12.88 12.86 7.73
N PHE A 182 12.29 11.86 7.06
CA PHE A 182 12.37 11.73 5.61
C PHE A 182 11.82 12.97 4.89
N ALA A 183 10.62 13.43 5.26
CA ALA A 183 10.01 14.59 4.64
C ALA A 183 10.80 15.90 4.92
N GLU A 184 11.44 16.01 6.09
CA GLU A 184 12.29 17.16 6.44
C GLU A 184 13.64 17.14 5.70
N LEU A 185 14.24 15.95 5.50
CA LEU A 185 15.53 15.78 4.81
C LEU A 185 15.40 15.95 3.29
N TYR A 186 14.26 15.54 2.73
CA TYR A 186 14.01 15.57 1.29
C TYR A 186 12.78 16.43 0.92
N PRO A 187 12.82 17.74 1.17
CA PRO A 187 11.68 18.62 0.88
C PRO A 187 11.37 18.76 -0.62
N GLU A 188 12.22 18.22 -1.47
CA GLU A 188 12.12 18.29 -2.93
C GLU A 188 11.51 17.01 -3.56
N VAL A 189 11.17 16.00 -2.76
CA VAL A 189 10.39 14.85 -3.26
C VAL A 189 8.97 15.30 -3.55
N ASP A 190 8.39 14.75 -4.60
CA ASP A 190 7.00 15.05 -4.98
C ASP A 190 6.00 14.35 -4.07
N GLY A 191 6.36 13.19 -3.52
CA GLY A 191 5.46 12.47 -2.63
C GLY A 191 6.08 11.30 -1.87
N ILE A 192 5.25 10.71 -1.02
CA ILE A 192 5.54 9.51 -0.24
C ILE A 192 4.50 8.46 -0.55
N ILE A 193 4.94 7.23 -0.84
CA ILE A 193 4.09 6.06 -0.98
C ILE A 193 4.30 5.17 0.24
N PHE A 194 3.23 4.93 0.99
CA PHE A 194 3.24 3.94 2.05
C PHE A 194 3.22 2.53 1.46
N ASP A 195 4.06 1.65 1.94
CA ASP A 195 3.99 0.21 1.70
C ASP A 195 3.94 -0.51 3.05
N ARG A 196 3.28 -1.66 3.10
CA ARG A 196 3.13 -2.50 4.30
C ARG A 196 2.62 -1.77 5.54
N VAL A 197 1.67 -0.84 5.36
CA VAL A 197 0.90 -0.24 6.47
C VAL A 197 -0.17 -1.24 6.91
N ARG A 198 0.24 -2.34 7.49
CA ARG A 198 -0.63 -3.49 7.77
C ARG A 198 -0.06 -4.42 8.83
N PHE A 199 -0.92 -5.28 9.38
CA PHE A 199 -0.51 -6.48 10.10
C PHE A 199 0.05 -7.54 9.13
N ASP A 200 0.68 -8.59 9.66
CA ASP A 200 1.22 -9.67 8.84
C ASP A 200 0.11 -10.52 8.18
N GLY A 201 -0.89 -10.93 8.96
CA GLY A 201 -2.01 -11.74 8.50
C GLY A 201 -3.11 -11.82 9.56
N ILE A 202 -4.12 -12.65 9.31
CA ILE A 202 -5.25 -12.81 10.26
C ILE A 202 -4.80 -13.42 11.59
N THR A 203 -3.72 -14.18 11.58
CA THR A 203 -3.15 -14.84 12.75
C THR A 203 -2.16 -13.96 13.52
N SER A 204 -2.05 -12.67 13.23
CA SER A 204 -1.23 -11.69 13.94
C SER A 204 -1.97 -10.36 14.17
N ASP A 205 -1.65 -9.52 15.16
CA ASP A 205 -0.73 -9.77 16.27
C ASP A 205 -1.52 -10.28 17.50
N PHE A 206 -1.05 -11.35 18.09
CA PHE A 206 -1.67 -11.94 19.29
C PHE A 206 -0.79 -11.78 20.54
N SER A 207 -0.01 -10.71 20.64
CA SER A 207 0.76 -10.38 21.84
C SER A 207 -0.15 -10.01 23.03
N PRO A 208 0.38 -10.07 24.27
CA PRO A 208 -0.34 -9.57 25.45
C PRO A 208 -0.71 -8.09 25.33
N LEU A 209 0.11 -7.27 24.67
CA LEU A 209 -0.17 -5.86 24.41
C LEU A 209 -1.40 -5.71 23.49
N SER A 210 -1.47 -6.47 22.41
CA SER A 210 -2.62 -6.43 21.50
C SER A 210 -3.91 -6.89 22.19
N LYS A 211 -3.84 -7.89 23.09
CA LYS A 211 -4.97 -8.25 23.94
C LYS A 211 -5.47 -7.05 24.76
N GLN A 212 -4.57 -6.41 25.50
CA GLN A 212 -4.92 -5.26 26.35
C GLN A 212 -5.57 -4.13 25.55
N LEU A 213 -4.92 -3.72 24.44
CA LEU A 213 -5.42 -2.61 23.60
C LEU A 213 -6.77 -2.94 22.94
N PHE A 214 -6.98 -4.19 22.58
CA PHE A 214 -8.27 -4.65 22.07
C PHE A 214 -9.36 -4.62 23.14
N GLU A 215 -9.08 -5.11 24.34
CA GLU A 215 -10.02 -5.10 25.46
C GLU A 215 -10.44 -3.66 25.82
N GLU A 216 -9.47 -2.72 25.83
CA GLU A 216 -9.73 -1.29 26.03
C GLU A 216 -10.63 -0.71 24.92
N TYR A 217 -10.33 -1.01 23.65
CA TYR A 217 -11.11 -0.55 22.50
C TYR A 217 -12.54 -1.09 22.48
N ALA A 218 -12.68 -2.39 22.74
CA ALA A 218 -13.95 -3.09 22.64
C ALA A 218 -14.82 -2.95 23.91
N GLY A 219 -14.23 -2.54 25.05
CA GLY A 219 -14.89 -2.51 26.35
C GLY A 219 -15.27 -3.90 26.87
N VAL A 220 -14.47 -4.92 26.58
CA VAL A 220 -14.72 -6.33 26.94
C VAL A 220 -13.51 -6.92 27.64
N THR A 221 -13.71 -8.07 28.30
CA THR A 221 -12.63 -8.94 28.76
C THR A 221 -12.65 -10.21 27.91
N VAL A 222 -11.50 -10.62 27.35
CA VAL A 222 -11.35 -11.85 26.59
C VAL A 222 -10.86 -12.94 27.53
N GLU A 223 -11.78 -13.82 27.95
CA GLU A 223 -11.53 -14.83 28.98
C GLU A 223 -10.54 -15.92 28.49
N ASN A 224 -10.76 -16.41 27.27
CA ASN A 224 -9.94 -17.46 26.68
C ASN A 224 -9.17 -16.90 25.46
N TYR A 225 -8.18 -16.06 25.72
CA TYR A 225 -7.34 -15.48 24.68
C TYR A 225 -6.22 -16.44 24.24
N PRO A 226 -5.97 -16.66 22.93
CA PRO A 226 -6.57 -16.01 21.74
C PRO A 226 -7.88 -16.62 21.26
N ASP A 227 -8.32 -17.78 21.77
CA ASP A 227 -9.37 -18.62 21.19
C ASP A 227 -10.74 -17.92 21.08
N ASP A 228 -11.07 -17.02 22.01
CA ASP A 228 -12.30 -16.21 21.91
C ASP A 228 -12.25 -15.18 20.76
N VAL A 229 -11.08 -14.97 20.14
CA VAL A 229 -10.91 -14.17 18.95
C VAL A 229 -10.82 -15.06 17.70
N LEU A 230 -9.85 -15.96 17.68
CA LEU A 230 -9.58 -16.92 16.60
C LEU A 230 -9.09 -18.22 17.22
N TYR A 231 -9.67 -19.34 16.84
CA TYR A 231 -9.24 -20.65 17.33
C TYR A 231 -8.96 -21.64 16.21
N TRP A 232 -8.26 -22.71 16.53
CA TRP A 232 -7.87 -23.73 15.59
C TRP A 232 -8.62 -25.04 15.86
N GLU A 233 -9.21 -25.63 14.82
CA GLU A 233 -9.86 -26.93 14.90
C GLU A 233 -9.51 -27.81 13.69
N LYS A 234 -9.70 -29.10 13.80
CA LYS A 234 -9.55 -30.02 12.68
C LYS A 234 -10.81 -30.04 11.81
N ASN A 235 -10.61 -29.88 10.51
CA ASN A 235 -11.67 -30.03 9.53
C ASN A 235 -11.96 -31.55 9.25
N SER A 236 -12.89 -31.83 8.34
CA SER A 236 -13.27 -33.19 7.95
C SER A 236 -12.13 -33.99 7.28
N LYS A 237 -11.02 -33.34 6.90
CA LYS A 237 -9.82 -33.97 6.32
C LYS A 237 -8.69 -34.13 7.34
N ASP A 238 -8.96 -33.91 8.63
CA ASP A 238 -7.96 -33.89 9.72
C ASP A 238 -6.89 -32.77 9.60
N GLU A 239 -7.16 -31.72 8.82
CA GLU A 239 -6.30 -30.56 8.67
C GLU A 239 -6.68 -29.47 9.69
N LEU A 240 -5.70 -28.86 10.36
CA LEU A 240 -5.95 -27.73 11.25
C LEU A 240 -6.30 -26.48 10.42
N VAL A 241 -7.46 -25.92 10.73
CA VAL A 241 -8.00 -24.70 10.11
C VAL A 241 -8.42 -23.73 11.20
N TRP A 242 -8.23 -22.45 10.96
CA TRP A 242 -8.69 -21.43 11.89
C TRP A 242 -10.21 -21.20 11.79
N ARG A 243 -10.80 -20.76 12.89
CA ARG A 243 -12.21 -20.39 13.00
C ARG A 243 -12.38 -19.09 13.77
N ARG A 244 -13.49 -18.42 13.54
CA ARG A 244 -13.86 -17.18 14.21
C ARG A 244 -14.36 -17.48 15.62
N GLY A 245 -13.75 -16.83 16.61
CA GLY A 245 -14.27 -16.77 17.98
C GLY A 245 -15.36 -15.69 18.13
N PRO A 246 -16.01 -15.59 19.30
CA PRO A 246 -17.10 -14.63 19.55
C PRO A 246 -16.69 -13.16 19.42
N HIS A 247 -15.41 -12.84 19.57
CA HIS A 247 -14.89 -11.47 19.44
C HIS A 247 -14.26 -11.17 18.08
N PHE A 248 -14.29 -12.10 17.12
CA PHE A 248 -13.58 -11.99 15.85
C PHE A 248 -13.89 -10.71 15.06
N ASN A 249 -15.16 -10.42 14.80
CA ASN A 249 -15.53 -9.25 13.98
C ASN A 249 -15.09 -7.94 14.63
N LYS A 250 -15.18 -7.85 15.97
CA LYS A 250 -14.73 -6.67 16.70
C LYS A 250 -13.20 -6.55 16.73
N TRP A 251 -12.48 -7.67 16.76
CA TRP A 251 -11.03 -7.72 16.59
C TRP A 251 -10.59 -7.23 15.22
N VAL A 252 -11.27 -7.68 14.17
CA VAL A 252 -11.02 -7.21 12.78
C VAL A 252 -11.24 -5.70 12.67
N GLU A 253 -12.32 -5.18 13.25
CA GLU A 253 -12.59 -3.73 13.30
C GLU A 253 -11.49 -2.98 14.06
N TRP A 254 -11.06 -3.45 15.22
CA TRP A 254 -10.00 -2.83 16.02
C TRP A 254 -8.68 -2.77 15.26
N ARG A 255 -8.29 -3.83 14.57
CA ARG A 255 -7.08 -3.85 13.75
C ARG A 255 -7.14 -2.82 12.63
N ALA A 256 -8.27 -2.75 11.94
CA ALA A 256 -8.47 -1.76 10.87
C ALA A 256 -8.48 -0.32 11.42
N MET A 257 -9.08 -0.10 12.60
CA MET A 257 -9.03 1.21 13.29
C MET A 257 -7.61 1.58 13.73
N THR A 258 -6.79 0.60 14.12
CA THR A 258 -5.38 0.82 14.46
C THR A 258 -4.60 1.36 13.26
N ILE A 259 -4.79 0.76 12.08
CA ILE A 259 -4.16 1.23 10.83
C ILE A 259 -4.72 2.60 10.42
N HIS A 260 -6.03 2.78 10.46
CA HIS A 260 -6.69 4.06 10.19
C HIS A 260 -6.08 5.20 11.01
N ASN A 261 -5.97 5.02 12.33
CA ASN A 261 -5.45 6.03 13.23
C ASN A 261 -3.96 6.35 12.98
N PHE A 262 -3.18 5.35 12.56
CA PHE A 262 -1.79 5.57 12.17
C PHE A 262 -1.71 6.40 10.88
N VAL A 263 -2.49 6.06 9.85
CA VAL A 263 -2.53 6.80 8.58
C VAL A 263 -2.98 8.24 8.80
N GLU A 264 -3.99 8.47 9.66
CA GLU A 264 -4.46 9.81 10.02
C GLU A 264 -3.36 10.67 10.66
N LYS A 265 -2.62 10.09 11.63
CA LYS A 265 -1.49 10.79 12.27
C LYS A 265 -0.37 11.07 11.26
N ALA A 266 -0.03 10.09 10.42
CA ALA A 266 1.00 10.25 9.40
C ALA A 266 0.61 11.33 8.38
N HIS A 267 -0.60 11.28 7.85
CA HIS A 267 -1.14 12.29 6.93
C HIS A 267 -1.08 13.70 7.55
N THR A 268 -1.62 13.87 8.74
CA THR A 268 -1.64 15.17 9.42
C THR A 268 -0.23 15.72 9.60
N MET A 269 0.68 14.93 10.15
CA MET A 269 2.07 15.31 10.39
C MET A 269 2.82 15.63 9.09
N LEU A 270 2.65 14.83 8.04
CA LEU A 270 3.32 15.05 6.74
C LEU A 270 2.81 16.32 6.05
N LYS A 271 1.50 16.60 6.10
CA LYS A 271 0.91 17.84 5.55
C LYS A 271 1.30 19.07 6.36
N GLU A 272 1.62 18.94 7.65
CA GLU A 272 2.21 20.03 8.46
C GLU A 272 3.66 20.32 8.03
N VAL A 273 4.44 19.29 7.68
CA VAL A 273 5.83 19.45 7.18
C VAL A 273 5.83 20.04 5.77
N ASN A 274 5.04 19.48 4.87
CA ASN A 274 4.91 19.94 3.49
C ASN A 274 3.45 19.78 3.01
N PRO A 275 2.67 20.88 2.91
CA PRO A 275 1.27 20.83 2.46
C PRO A 275 1.08 20.30 1.03
N ASP A 276 2.09 20.46 0.17
CA ASP A 276 2.06 20.04 -1.24
C ASP A 276 2.52 18.60 -1.46
N LEU A 277 3.01 17.92 -0.41
CA LEU A 277 3.50 16.54 -0.50
C LEU A 277 2.36 15.60 -0.90
N ILE A 278 2.54 14.86 -1.98
CA ILE A 278 1.57 13.83 -2.43
C ILE A 278 1.71 12.60 -1.52
N ILE A 279 0.61 12.16 -0.94
CA ILE A 279 0.58 10.99 -0.06
C ILE A 279 -0.20 9.88 -0.76
N GLY A 280 0.45 8.74 -0.96
CA GLY A 280 -0.14 7.54 -1.53
C GLY A 280 0.05 6.32 -0.66
N ASP A 281 -0.73 5.28 -0.95
CA ASP A 281 -0.61 3.96 -0.32
C ASP A 281 -0.63 2.88 -1.40
N TYR A 282 0.14 1.81 -1.21
CA TYR A 282 0.22 0.67 -2.10
C TYR A 282 -0.32 -0.59 -1.46
N THR A 283 -1.47 -1.06 -1.94
CA THR A 283 -2.13 -2.28 -1.46
C THR A 283 -2.64 -3.13 -2.62
N GLY A 284 -3.07 -4.35 -2.34
CA GLY A 284 -3.69 -5.21 -3.37
C GLY A 284 -5.17 -4.91 -3.58
N ALA A 285 -5.65 -5.14 -4.80
CA ALA A 285 -7.02 -4.87 -5.20
C ALA A 285 -8.08 -5.84 -4.62
N TRP A 286 -7.69 -6.93 -3.99
CA TRP A 286 -8.59 -7.97 -3.46
C TRP A 286 -9.20 -7.57 -2.10
N TYR A 287 -9.99 -6.54 -2.09
CA TYR A 287 -10.67 -5.97 -0.91
C TYR A 287 -11.34 -7.00 0.01
N PRO A 288 -12.07 -8.03 -0.51
CA PRO A 288 -12.83 -8.97 0.33
C PRO A 288 -11.98 -9.70 1.38
N THR A 289 -10.67 -9.81 1.17
CA THR A 289 -9.74 -10.51 2.08
C THR A 289 -8.77 -9.58 2.80
N TYR A 290 -8.76 -8.28 2.49
CA TYR A 290 -7.84 -7.30 3.09
C TYR A 290 -8.04 -7.09 4.59
N TYR A 291 -9.26 -7.39 5.11
CA TYR A 291 -9.51 -7.41 6.56
C TYR A 291 -8.54 -8.33 7.32
N GLN A 292 -8.04 -9.39 6.65
CA GLN A 292 -7.06 -10.31 7.24
C GLN A 292 -5.72 -9.63 7.54
N LEU A 293 -5.41 -8.54 6.87
CA LEU A 293 -4.24 -7.70 7.11
C LEU A 293 -4.53 -6.52 8.06
N GLY A 294 -5.76 -6.40 8.56
CA GLY A 294 -6.17 -5.26 9.38
C GLY A 294 -6.22 -3.95 8.61
N VAL A 295 -6.59 -4.00 7.32
CA VAL A 295 -6.58 -2.83 6.43
C VAL A 295 -7.97 -2.61 5.83
N ASN A 296 -8.44 -1.37 5.87
CA ASN A 296 -9.61 -0.90 5.16
C ASN A 296 -9.23 0.32 4.29
N TRP A 297 -8.75 0.05 3.09
CA TRP A 297 -8.34 1.10 2.15
C TRP A 297 -9.52 1.77 1.40
N ALA A 298 -10.76 1.39 1.71
CA ALA A 298 -11.95 2.01 1.12
C ALA A 298 -12.25 3.39 1.72
N SER A 299 -13.13 4.13 1.06
CA SER A 299 -13.77 5.33 1.60
C SER A 299 -14.69 4.98 2.77
N LYS A 300 -14.88 5.91 3.72
CA LYS A 300 -15.90 5.81 4.79
C LYS A 300 -17.34 5.80 4.27
N ASP A 301 -17.55 6.21 3.02
CA ASP A 301 -18.86 6.16 2.36
C ASP A 301 -19.26 4.73 1.96
N TYR A 302 -18.31 3.79 1.87
CA TYR A 302 -18.58 2.39 1.60
C TYR A 302 -18.82 1.62 2.90
N ASP A 303 -19.98 0.94 2.99
CA ASP A 303 -20.33 0.10 4.15
C ASP A 303 -20.12 -1.39 3.86
N PRO A 304 -18.99 -2.00 4.25
CA PRO A 304 -18.74 -3.40 3.98
C PRO A 304 -19.63 -4.36 4.78
N SER A 305 -20.28 -3.91 5.85
CA SER A 305 -21.19 -4.75 6.65
C SER A 305 -22.46 -5.16 5.88
N GLU A 306 -22.83 -4.42 4.83
CA GLU A 306 -23.94 -4.78 3.95
C GLU A 306 -23.63 -6.02 3.09
N ARG A 307 -22.35 -6.36 2.92
CA ARG A 307 -21.92 -7.44 2.02
C ARG A 307 -21.16 -8.56 2.74
N TYR A 308 -20.37 -8.24 3.76
CA TYR A 308 -19.43 -9.16 4.39
C TYR A 308 -19.77 -9.42 5.84
N ASP A 309 -19.92 -10.68 6.21
CA ASP A 309 -20.25 -11.15 7.55
C ASP A 309 -19.13 -10.98 8.59
N TRP A 310 -17.90 -10.69 8.14
CA TRP A 310 -16.77 -10.37 9.00
C TRP A 310 -16.74 -8.89 9.42
N ALA A 311 -17.46 -8.00 8.72
CA ALA A 311 -17.51 -6.59 9.05
C ALA A 311 -18.59 -6.29 10.12
N THR A 312 -18.27 -5.41 11.04
CA THR A 312 -19.26 -4.79 11.94
C THR A 312 -19.89 -3.57 11.26
N GLU A 313 -21.03 -3.07 11.78
CA GLU A 313 -21.63 -1.82 11.29
C GLU A 313 -20.70 -0.60 11.42
N ASN A 314 -19.75 -0.65 12.36
CA ASN A 314 -18.77 0.41 12.58
C ASN A 314 -17.53 0.28 11.70
N TYR A 315 -17.33 -0.85 11.02
CA TYR A 315 -16.11 -1.12 10.23
C TYR A 315 -15.86 -0.06 9.15
N LYS A 316 -16.90 0.50 8.53
CA LYS A 316 -16.76 1.59 7.54
C LYS A 316 -15.97 2.80 8.03
N ASN A 317 -16.06 3.10 9.35
CA ASN A 317 -15.32 4.23 9.94
C ASN A 317 -13.82 4.02 10.00
N THR A 318 -13.34 2.81 9.70
CA THR A 318 -11.92 2.48 9.62
C THR A 318 -11.33 2.74 8.23
N GLY A 319 -12.14 3.12 7.25
CA GLY A 319 -11.69 3.49 5.92
C GLY A 319 -10.79 4.72 5.95
N TYR A 320 -9.76 4.76 5.08
CA TYR A 320 -8.79 5.87 5.07
C TYR A 320 -8.51 6.45 3.67
N ALA A 321 -9.29 6.08 2.66
CA ALA A 321 -9.09 6.60 1.29
C ALA A 321 -9.05 8.13 1.21
N GLU A 322 -9.82 8.82 2.06
CA GLU A 322 -9.90 10.29 2.10
C GLU A 322 -8.59 10.97 2.52
N MET A 323 -7.67 10.21 3.14
CA MET A 323 -6.36 10.69 3.57
C MET A 323 -5.28 10.54 2.48
N LEU A 324 -5.64 9.96 1.34
CA LEU A 324 -4.72 9.71 0.23
C LEU A 324 -4.98 10.70 -0.91
N ASP A 325 -3.90 11.22 -1.49
CA ASP A 325 -3.96 11.99 -2.73
C ASP A 325 -4.01 11.05 -3.95
N VAL A 326 -3.35 9.89 -3.86
CA VAL A 326 -3.32 8.84 -4.88
C VAL A 326 -3.38 7.45 -4.22
N TYR A 327 -4.09 6.53 -4.84
CA TYR A 327 -4.16 5.15 -4.38
C TYR A 327 -3.56 4.21 -5.43
N MET A 328 -2.53 3.45 -5.05
CA MET A 328 -1.89 2.45 -5.91
C MET A 328 -2.40 1.06 -5.54
N THR A 329 -2.93 0.33 -6.53
CA THR A 329 -3.55 -0.96 -6.29
C THR A 329 -2.88 -2.08 -7.07
N GLY A 330 -2.43 -3.12 -6.38
CA GLY A 330 -1.83 -4.31 -6.99
C GLY A 330 -2.88 -5.13 -7.75
N LEU A 331 -2.79 -5.12 -9.07
CA LEU A 331 -3.62 -5.93 -9.97
C LEU A 331 -2.90 -7.25 -10.28
N TYR A 332 -2.63 -8.04 -9.24
CA TYR A 332 -1.81 -9.26 -9.31
C TYR A 332 -2.63 -10.47 -9.82
N TYR A 333 -3.19 -10.32 -11.02
CA TYR A 333 -4.05 -11.30 -11.65
C TYR A 333 -3.45 -11.79 -12.97
N THR A 334 -3.57 -13.09 -13.25
CA THR A 334 -3.28 -13.65 -14.57
C THR A 334 -4.50 -13.55 -15.50
N LEU A 335 -5.70 -13.32 -14.95
CA LEU A 335 -6.91 -13.04 -15.70
C LEU A 335 -6.98 -11.53 -15.97
N VAL A 336 -7.17 -11.15 -17.23
CA VAL A 336 -7.10 -9.75 -17.66
C VAL A 336 -8.47 -9.09 -17.62
N SER A 337 -9.48 -9.72 -18.23
CA SER A 337 -10.84 -9.19 -18.36
C SER A 337 -11.83 -9.90 -17.43
N LYS A 338 -13.02 -9.30 -17.27
CA LYS A 338 -14.16 -9.96 -16.59
C LYS A 338 -14.63 -11.20 -17.35
N GLU A 339 -14.54 -11.20 -18.68
CA GLU A 339 -14.86 -12.37 -19.50
C GLU A 339 -13.92 -13.54 -19.23
N ASP A 340 -12.63 -13.26 -18.97
CA ASP A 340 -11.67 -14.30 -18.57
C ASP A 340 -12.07 -14.96 -17.26
N VAL A 341 -12.61 -14.20 -16.29
CA VAL A 341 -13.11 -14.73 -15.01
C VAL A 341 -14.30 -15.64 -15.22
N ASP A 342 -15.26 -15.26 -16.07
CA ASP A 342 -16.43 -16.07 -16.38
C ASP A 342 -16.03 -17.42 -17.01
N ASN A 343 -14.94 -17.43 -17.78
CA ASN A 343 -14.41 -18.63 -18.45
C ASN A 343 -13.49 -19.47 -17.60
N ALA A 344 -13.05 -18.98 -16.43
CA ALA A 344 -11.99 -19.59 -15.63
C ALA A 344 -12.45 -20.77 -14.74
N ASN A 345 -13.74 -21.10 -14.70
CA ASN A 345 -14.30 -22.21 -13.91
C ASN A 345 -13.88 -22.20 -12.41
N GLY A 346 -13.82 -21.03 -11.78
CA GLY A 346 -13.45 -20.85 -10.38
C GLY A 346 -11.96 -20.67 -10.11
N PHE A 347 -11.10 -20.67 -11.13
CA PHE A 347 -9.71 -20.24 -10.99
C PHE A 347 -9.65 -18.72 -10.81
N THR A 348 -8.92 -18.23 -9.80
CA THR A 348 -8.87 -16.79 -9.50
C THR A 348 -7.71 -16.07 -10.18
N GLY A 349 -6.65 -16.77 -10.56
CA GLY A 349 -5.43 -16.18 -11.14
C GLY A 349 -4.68 -15.20 -10.21
N VAL A 350 -5.11 -15.04 -8.97
CA VAL A 350 -4.48 -14.13 -8.02
C VAL A 350 -3.28 -14.78 -7.35
N ARG A 351 -2.23 -13.97 -7.13
CA ARG A 351 -1.11 -14.37 -6.28
C ARG A 351 -1.55 -14.35 -4.82
N ASN A 352 -1.50 -15.50 -4.15
CA ASN A 352 -1.81 -15.58 -2.73
C ASN A 352 -0.57 -15.15 -1.92
N GLU A 353 -0.54 -13.91 -1.48
CA GLU A 353 0.45 -13.40 -0.54
C GLU A 353 -0.07 -13.49 0.90
N ALA A 354 0.83 -13.76 1.84
CA ALA A 354 0.55 -13.77 3.28
C ALA A 354 -0.57 -14.72 3.73
N GLY A 355 -0.85 -15.80 2.98
CA GLY A 355 -1.83 -16.82 3.37
C GLY A 355 -3.29 -16.35 3.36
N MET A 356 -3.61 -15.28 2.65
CA MET A 356 -4.99 -14.79 2.51
C MET A 356 -5.86 -15.79 1.76
N ASP A 357 -7.11 -15.95 2.21
CA ASP A 357 -8.11 -16.73 1.49
C ASP A 357 -8.71 -15.89 0.36
N VAL A 358 -8.37 -16.23 -0.88
CA VAL A 358 -8.81 -15.51 -2.09
C VAL A 358 -9.94 -16.23 -2.84
N ASN A 359 -10.66 -17.11 -2.18
CA ASN A 359 -11.70 -17.93 -2.79
C ASN A 359 -13.11 -17.30 -2.73
N ASP A 360 -13.23 -15.98 -2.56
CA ASP A 360 -14.51 -15.30 -2.68
C ASP A 360 -14.91 -15.19 -4.15
N LEU A 361 -15.70 -16.16 -4.63
CA LEU A 361 -16.18 -16.23 -6.01
C LEU A 361 -17.17 -15.11 -6.38
N THR A 362 -17.56 -14.27 -5.43
CA THR A 362 -18.43 -13.10 -5.72
C THR A 362 -17.62 -11.90 -6.21
N TYR A 363 -16.31 -11.99 -6.16
CA TYR A 363 -15.37 -10.95 -6.57
C TYR A 363 -14.77 -11.27 -7.94
N CYS A 364 -14.64 -10.24 -8.79
CA CYS A 364 -14.05 -10.39 -10.11
C CYS A 364 -12.52 -10.29 -10.04
N TYR A 365 -11.84 -11.40 -9.89
CA TYR A 365 -10.37 -11.51 -9.79
C TYR A 365 -9.71 -11.37 -11.16
N SER A 366 -9.75 -10.16 -11.72
CA SER A 366 -9.07 -9.78 -12.97
C SER A 366 -8.48 -8.38 -12.88
N VAL A 367 -7.60 -8.05 -13.82
CA VAL A 367 -7.03 -6.70 -13.94
C VAL A 367 -8.15 -5.66 -14.09
N GLU A 368 -9.12 -5.91 -14.97
CA GLU A 368 -10.28 -5.05 -15.17
C GLU A 368 -11.13 -4.92 -13.91
N GLY A 369 -11.57 -6.05 -13.34
CA GLY A 369 -12.48 -6.05 -12.19
C GLY A 369 -11.81 -5.47 -10.92
N GLY A 370 -10.53 -5.72 -10.71
CA GLY A 370 -9.77 -5.17 -9.58
C GLY A 370 -9.62 -3.65 -9.65
N ALA A 371 -9.31 -3.11 -10.83
CA ALA A 371 -9.19 -1.67 -11.03
C ALA A 371 -10.53 -0.96 -10.83
N GLU A 372 -11.62 -1.49 -11.42
CA GLU A 372 -12.97 -0.93 -11.24
C GLU A 372 -13.42 -0.97 -9.78
N LEU A 373 -13.15 -2.06 -9.07
CA LEU A 373 -13.47 -2.15 -7.64
C LEU A 373 -12.73 -1.09 -6.84
N ALA A 374 -11.43 -0.94 -7.05
CA ALA A 374 -10.62 0.03 -6.35
C ALA A 374 -11.13 1.47 -6.58
N LYS A 375 -11.46 1.84 -7.81
CA LYS A 375 -12.07 3.13 -8.13
C LYS A 375 -13.41 3.33 -7.43
N GLY A 376 -14.27 2.30 -7.46
CA GLY A 376 -15.59 2.36 -6.83
C GLY A 376 -15.56 2.46 -5.31
N LEU A 377 -14.58 1.84 -4.67
CA LEU A 377 -14.47 1.83 -3.21
C LEU A 377 -13.71 3.03 -2.62
N THR A 378 -12.73 3.56 -3.35
CA THR A 378 -11.91 4.67 -2.82
C THR A 378 -12.44 6.05 -3.18
N GLY A 379 -13.04 6.20 -4.37
CA GLY A 379 -13.36 7.51 -4.93
C GLY A 379 -12.14 8.42 -5.13
N ARG A 380 -10.93 7.83 -5.24
CA ARG A 380 -9.65 8.52 -5.43
C ARG A 380 -9.06 8.19 -6.79
N PRO A 381 -8.07 8.98 -7.29
CA PRO A 381 -7.28 8.54 -8.44
C PRO A 381 -6.61 7.19 -8.12
N VAL A 382 -6.86 6.20 -8.97
CA VAL A 382 -6.37 4.83 -8.80
C VAL A 382 -5.32 4.51 -9.86
N ILE A 383 -4.13 4.15 -9.41
CA ILE A 383 -3.04 3.68 -10.26
C ILE A 383 -3.01 2.15 -10.22
N GLY A 384 -3.30 1.53 -11.38
CA GLY A 384 -3.27 0.08 -11.51
C GLY A 384 -1.85 -0.46 -11.58
N SER A 385 -1.44 -1.25 -10.59
CA SER A 385 -0.09 -1.80 -10.52
C SER A 385 -0.02 -3.19 -11.11
N ILE A 386 0.86 -3.38 -12.10
CA ILE A 386 1.17 -4.65 -12.72
C ILE A 386 2.48 -5.19 -12.13
N TYR A 387 2.40 -6.37 -11.51
CA TYR A 387 3.57 -7.12 -11.04
C TYR A 387 4.09 -8.03 -12.16
N VAL A 388 5.26 -7.73 -12.68
CA VAL A 388 5.81 -8.41 -13.87
C VAL A 388 5.96 -9.92 -13.68
N GLU A 389 6.46 -10.36 -12.50
CA GLU A 389 6.64 -11.79 -12.18
C GLU A 389 5.31 -12.57 -12.04
N GLN A 390 4.15 -11.90 -11.99
CA GLN A 390 2.85 -12.57 -12.08
C GLN A 390 2.70 -13.35 -13.37
N TYR A 391 3.37 -12.90 -14.43
CA TYR A 391 3.30 -13.47 -15.78
C TYR A 391 4.47 -14.37 -16.15
N MET A 392 5.33 -14.75 -15.17
CA MET A 392 6.54 -15.55 -15.40
C MET A 392 6.29 -16.90 -16.10
N ASN A 393 5.08 -17.45 -15.99
CA ASN A 393 4.71 -18.70 -16.67
C ASN A 393 4.18 -18.49 -18.10
N ASP A 394 3.74 -17.27 -18.43
CA ASP A 394 3.26 -16.91 -19.76
C ASP A 394 3.31 -15.38 -19.95
N PHE A 395 4.42 -14.87 -20.44
CA PHE A 395 4.58 -13.42 -20.69
C PHE A 395 3.71 -12.89 -21.82
N SER A 396 3.05 -13.73 -22.62
CA SER A 396 2.10 -13.23 -23.62
C SER A 396 0.89 -12.51 -23.03
N VAL A 397 0.63 -12.71 -21.73
CA VAL A 397 -0.43 -12.05 -20.97
C VAL A 397 0.01 -10.67 -20.44
N PHE A 398 1.30 -10.39 -20.34
CA PHE A 398 1.83 -9.16 -19.77
C PHE A 398 1.37 -7.90 -20.52
N GLY A 399 1.55 -7.83 -21.83
CA GLY A 399 1.09 -6.71 -22.67
C GLY A 399 -0.42 -6.45 -22.55
N PRO A 400 -1.30 -7.47 -22.76
CA PRO A 400 -2.74 -7.34 -22.50
C PRO A 400 -3.09 -6.83 -21.10
N ALA A 401 -2.38 -7.28 -20.06
CA ALA A 401 -2.61 -6.82 -18.69
C ALA A 401 -2.25 -5.34 -18.49
N VAL A 402 -1.12 -4.88 -19.05
CA VAL A 402 -0.71 -3.47 -19.08
C VAL A 402 -1.77 -2.61 -19.78
N THR A 403 -2.18 -3.03 -20.97
CA THR A 403 -3.23 -2.33 -21.75
C THR A 403 -4.53 -2.23 -20.95
N GLN A 404 -4.97 -3.31 -20.32
CA GLN A 404 -6.21 -3.31 -19.55
C GLN A 404 -6.10 -2.47 -18.27
N ALA A 405 -4.96 -2.50 -17.58
CA ALA A 405 -4.72 -1.66 -16.39
C ALA A 405 -4.86 -0.17 -16.73
N LEU A 406 -4.25 0.29 -17.83
CA LEU A 406 -4.36 1.67 -18.30
C LEU A 406 -5.81 2.06 -18.69
N LYS A 407 -6.57 1.14 -19.25
CA LYS A 407 -7.98 1.39 -19.63
C LYS A 407 -8.93 1.45 -18.44
N SER A 408 -8.64 0.71 -17.36
CA SER A 408 -9.58 0.54 -16.25
C SER A 408 -9.23 1.41 -15.04
N SER A 409 -8.00 1.93 -14.94
CA SER A 409 -7.53 2.81 -13.87
C SER A 409 -7.17 4.21 -14.38
N ASP A 410 -6.73 5.08 -13.49
CA ASP A 410 -6.35 6.47 -13.84
C ASP A 410 -4.86 6.59 -14.18
N GLY A 411 -4.15 5.46 -14.19
CA GLY A 411 -2.74 5.35 -14.57
C GLY A 411 -2.18 3.96 -14.32
N LEU A 412 -0.90 3.81 -14.62
CA LEU A 412 -0.17 2.54 -14.54
C LEU A 412 0.99 2.63 -13.56
N MET A 413 1.23 1.61 -12.78
CA MET A 413 2.50 1.37 -12.11
C MET A 413 3.08 0.02 -12.52
N ILE A 414 4.37 -0.05 -12.80
CA ILE A 414 5.09 -1.31 -13.01
C ILE A 414 5.89 -1.65 -11.76
N PHE A 415 5.59 -2.79 -11.15
CA PHE A 415 6.32 -3.38 -10.05
C PHE A 415 7.08 -4.63 -10.53
N ASP A 416 8.40 -4.62 -10.68
CA ASP A 416 9.26 -3.44 -10.66
C ASP A 416 10.27 -3.48 -11.83
N ILE A 417 11.11 -2.47 -11.91
CA ILE A 417 12.08 -2.32 -13.02
C ILE A 417 13.03 -3.51 -13.15
N VAL A 418 13.43 -4.18 -12.04
CA VAL A 418 14.36 -5.32 -12.09
C VAL A 418 13.79 -6.46 -12.93
N HIS A 419 12.49 -6.67 -12.88
CA HIS A 419 11.81 -7.73 -13.62
C HIS A 419 11.71 -7.42 -15.12
N LEU A 420 11.49 -6.14 -15.49
CA LEU A 420 11.57 -5.71 -16.89
C LEU A 420 12.96 -5.95 -17.48
N ILE A 421 14.02 -5.65 -16.69
CA ILE A 421 15.41 -5.86 -17.10
C ILE A 421 15.70 -7.35 -17.25
N LYS A 422 15.34 -8.15 -16.23
CA LYS A 422 15.57 -9.60 -16.17
C LYS A 422 14.95 -10.35 -17.34
N HIS A 423 13.72 -9.98 -17.71
CA HIS A 423 12.94 -10.65 -18.74
C HIS A 423 12.96 -9.94 -20.10
N SER A 424 13.70 -8.81 -20.22
CA SER A 424 13.83 -8.02 -21.46
C SER A 424 12.50 -7.54 -22.04
N LEU A 425 11.55 -7.10 -21.17
CA LEU A 425 10.16 -6.76 -21.53
C LEU A 425 9.93 -5.27 -21.85
N TRP A 426 10.98 -4.50 -22.13
CA TRP A 426 10.83 -3.06 -22.40
C TRP A 426 10.05 -2.76 -23.66
N ASP A 427 10.31 -3.50 -24.75
CA ASP A 427 9.64 -3.31 -26.03
C ASP A 427 8.16 -3.71 -25.90
N GLU A 428 7.88 -4.86 -25.25
CA GLU A 428 6.53 -5.32 -24.97
C GLU A 428 5.72 -4.30 -24.12
N LEU A 429 6.38 -3.70 -23.13
CA LEU A 429 5.76 -2.64 -22.30
C LEU A 429 5.42 -1.41 -23.15
N ALA A 430 6.36 -0.93 -23.99
CA ALA A 430 6.14 0.24 -24.84
C ALA A 430 5.01 -0.01 -25.86
N ASP A 431 4.99 -1.18 -26.50
CA ASP A 431 3.94 -1.56 -27.45
C ASP A 431 2.56 -1.62 -26.73
N ALA A 432 2.51 -2.20 -25.53
CA ALA A 432 1.28 -2.29 -24.75
C ALA A 432 0.72 -0.92 -24.32
N MET A 433 1.59 0.01 -23.93
CA MET A 433 1.22 1.38 -23.59
C MET A 433 0.72 2.15 -24.80
N ALA A 434 1.36 2.02 -25.95
CA ALA A 434 0.91 2.63 -27.20
C ALA A 434 -0.46 2.09 -27.61
N ALA A 435 -0.67 0.77 -27.55
CA ALA A 435 -1.95 0.13 -27.87
C ALA A 435 -3.05 0.58 -26.91
N ALA A 436 -2.75 0.79 -25.61
CA ALA A 436 -3.71 1.31 -24.66
C ALA A 436 -4.13 2.75 -25.03
N GLN A 437 -3.17 3.61 -25.36
CA GLN A 437 -3.45 5.00 -25.72
C GLN A 437 -4.36 5.08 -26.95
N GLU A 438 -4.08 4.32 -28.02
CA GLU A 438 -4.92 4.24 -29.21
C GLU A 438 -6.36 3.81 -28.89
N GLN A 439 -6.52 2.82 -27.99
CA GLN A 439 -7.85 2.33 -27.61
C GLN A 439 -8.62 3.33 -26.74
N ILE A 440 -7.95 4.06 -25.84
CA ILE A 440 -8.55 5.10 -25.00
C ILE A 440 -9.03 6.27 -25.88
N GLU A 441 -8.21 6.73 -26.83
CA GLU A 441 -8.55 7.79 -27.76
C GLU A 441 -9.75 7.41 -28.66
N ALA A 442 -9.75 6.18 -29.18
CA ALA A 442 -10.85 5.67 -30.01
C ALA A 442 -12.20 5.53 -29.25
N GLN A 443 -12.19 5.44 -27.92
CA GLN A 443 -13.40 5.41 -27.09
C GLN A 443 -13.91 6.81 -26.73
N ALA A 444 -13.05 7.83 -26.83
CA ALA A 444 -13.40 9.23 -26.54
C ALA A 444 -14.02 9.97 -27.75
N GLU A 445 -13.87 9.43 -28.97
CA GLU A 445 -14.51 9.91 -30.20
C GLU A 445 -15.93 9.33 -30.39
#